data_73f29a2f66e98ae4d7316e0b3c8511f2
#
_entry.id   73f29a2f66e98ae4d7316e0b3c8511f2
#
_cell.length_a   1.000
_cell.length_b   1.000
_cell.length_c   1.000
_cell.angle_alpha   90.00
_cell.angle_beta   90.00
_cell.angle_gamma   90.00
#
_symmetry.space_group_name_H-M   'P 1'
#
loop_
_entity.id
_entity.type
_entity.pdbx_description
1 polymer ?
#
loop_
_entity_poly.entity_id
_entity_poly.type
_entity_poly.pdbx_seq_one_letter_code
_entity_poly.pdbx_strand_id
1 'polypeptide(L)'
;MLNPRQVEAFRAVMTTGSVTSAATTMHVTQPAVSRLIRDLEATLKLALFERRGNRLAPTAEAGHLFAEVERTFVGLSRISQFAEELRARRAGSLRIAGMPALTCGFLTRHLANHGQTYAIFAGG
;
A
#
# COMPACT_ATOMS: atom_id res chain seq x y z
N MET A 1 10.33 11.63 10.48
CA MET A 1 9.15 11.45 9.65
C MET A 1 9.14 10.11 8.96
N LEU A 2 7.99 9.54 8.81
CA LEU A 2 7.90 8.26 8.17
C LEU A 2 8.31 8.33 6.72
N ASN A 3 9.07 7.35 6.31
CA ASN A 3 9.52 7.26 4.93
C ASN A 3 8.79 6.07 4.29
N PRO A 4 8.15 6.27 3.14
CA PRO A 4 7.42 5.18 2.51
C PRO A 4 8.27 3.94 2.25
N ARG A 5 9.55 4.14 1.99
CA ARG A 5 10.43 3.02 1.74
C ARG A 5 10.61 2.17 2.99
N GLN A 6 10.62 2.81 4.15
CA GLN A 6 10.73 2.10 5.42
C GLN A 6 9.48 1.26 5.66
N VAL A 7 8.33 1.84 5.36
CA VAL A 7 7.06 1.14 5.54
C VAL A 7 6.98 -0.04 4.57
N GLU A 8 7.46 0.16 3.36
CA GLU A 8 7.49 -0.89 2.37
C GLU A 8 8.36 -2.06 2.85
N ALA A 9 9.52 -1.74 3.43
CA ALA A 9 10.40 -2.78 3.95
C ALA A 9 9.74 -3.55 5.08
N PHE A 10 9.07 -2.82 5.97
CA PHE A 10 8.37 -3.46 7.08
C PHE A 10 7.29 -4.41 6.54
N ARG A 11 6.51 -3.94 5.57
CA ARG A 11 5.47 -4.77 5.00
C ARG A 11 6.05 -6.01 4.35
N ALA A 12 7.17 -5.84 3.64
CA ALA A 12 7.79 -6.98 2.98
C ALA A 12 8.29 -8.03 3.97
N VAL A 13 8.87 -7.57 5.10
CA VAL A 13 9.34 -8.51 6.11
C VAL A 13 8.15 -9.23 6.76
N MET A 14 7.11 -8.49 7.06
CA MET A 14 5.92 -9.10 7.68
C MET A 14 5.25 -10.11 6.74
N THR A 15 5.21 -9.78 5.47
CA THR A 15 4.54 -10.64 4.50
C THR A 15 5.36 -11.89 4.16
N THR A 16 6.66 -11.73 4.02
CA THR A 16 7.50 -12.85 3.59
C THR A 16 8.06 -13.65 4.76
N GLY A 17 8.08 -13.05 5.92
CA GLY A 17 8.57 -13.75 7.11
C GLY A 17 10.04 -13.63 7.38
N SER A 18 10.80 -12.98 6.54
CA SER A 18 12.23 -12.82 6.80
C SER A 18 12.79 -11.61 6.09
N VAL A 19 13.91 -11.11 6.62
CA VAL A 19 14.59 -9.98 6.03
C VAL A 19 15.20 -10.39 4.69
N THR A 20 15.70 -11.60 4.60
CA THR A 20 16.29 -12.08 3.36
C THR A 20 15.25 -12.13 2.23
N SER A 21 14.11 -12.69 2.52
CA SER A 21 13.05 -12.78 1.52
C SER A 21 12.53 -11.40 1.13
N ALA A 22 12.43 -10.52 2.12
CA ALA A 22 11.99 -9.16 1.84
C ALA A 22 12.98 -8.46 0.91
N ALA A 23 14.27 -8.67 1.14
CA ALA A 23 15.29 -8.07 0.30
C ALA A 23 15.14 -8.54 -1.15
N THR A 24 14.90 -9.82 -1.32
CA THR A 24 14.69 -10.39 -2.65
C THR A 24 13.47 -9.75 -3.31
N THR A 25 12.39 -9.66 -2.58
CA THR A 25 11.15 -9.09 -3.10
C THR A 25 11.34 -7.63 -3.49
N MET A 26 12.10 -6.89 -2.71
CA MET A 26 12.30 -5.47 -2.97
C MET A 26 13.46 -5.18 -3.91
N HIS A 27 14.19 -6.21 -4.31
CA HIS A 27 15.34 -6.07 -5.19
C HIS A 27 16.41 -5.18 -4.56
N VAL A 28 16.66 -5.38 -3.30
CA VAL A 28 17.71 -4.67 -2.58
C VAL A 28 18.49 -5.66 -1.74
N THR A 29 19.53 -5.18 -1.07
CA THR A 29 20.35 -6.06 -0.25
C THR A 29 19.71 -6.26 1.12
N GLN A 30 20.09 -7.34 1.79
CA GLN A 30 19.59 -7.60 3.12
C GLN A 30 19.97 -6.51 4.11
N PRO A 31 21.22 -6.02 4.11
CA PRO A 31 21.57 -4.91 5.00
C PRO A 31 20.73 -3.67 4.75
N ALA A 32 20.32 -3.44 3.52
CA ALA A 32 19.48 -2.29 3.21
C ALA A 32 18.12 -2.44 3.87
N VAL A 33 17.54 -3.63 3.82
CA VAL A 33 16.26 -3.85 4.46
C VAL A 33 16.40 -3.71 5.97
N SER A 34 17.46 -4.30 6.54
CA SER A 34 17.68 -4.22 7.97
C SER A 34 17.79 -2.77 8.42
N ARG A 35 18.47 -1.96 7.63
CA ARG A 35 18.62 -0.57 7.98
C ARG A 35 17.29 0.18 7.92
N LEU A 36 16.50 -0.10 6.88
CA LEU A 36 15.19 0.55 6.76
C LEU A 36 14.31 0.20 7.95
N ILE A 37 14.36 -1.05 8.40
CA ILE A 37 13.58 -1.47 9.56
C ILE A 37 14.06 -0.76 10.83
N ARG A 38 15.38 -0.71 11.03
CA ARG A 38 15.90 -0.04 12.23
C ARG A 38 15.56 1.43 12.23
N ASP A 39 15.64 2.07 11.06
CA ASP A 39 15.31 3.48 10.98
C ASP A 39 13.84 3.71 11.26
N LEU A 40 12.99 2.79 10.81
CA LEU A 40 11.57 2.89 11.08
C LEU A 40 11.29 2.75 12.57
N GLU A 41 11.94 1.77 13.21
CA GLU A 41 11.78 1.59 14.65
C GLU A 41 12.22 2.84 15.41
N ALA A 42 13.30 3.44 14.98
CA ALA A 42 13.80 4.65 15.62
C ALA A 42 12.81 5.81 15.42
N THR A 43 12.28 5.94 14.24
CA THR A 43 11.32 7.02 13.96
C THR A 43 10.05 6.86 14.79
N LEU A 44 9.55 5.65 14.85
CA LEU A 44 8.30 5.38 15.56
C LEU A 44 8.49 5.19 17.05
N LYS A 45 9.74 4.96 17.45
CA LYS A 45 10.07 4.68 18.85
C LYS A 45 9.33 3.45 19.34
N LEU A 46 9.28 2.44 18.48
CA LEU A 46 8.67 1.17 18.80
C LEU A 46 9.57 0.06 18.32
N ALA A 47 9.65 -1.01 19.09
CA ALA A 47 10.35 -2.19 18.64
C ALA A 47 9.36 -2.98 17.80
N LEU A 48 9.71 -3.25 16.57
CA LEU A 48 8.84 -3.99 15.68
C LEU A 48 9.24 -5.46 15.57
N PHE A 49 10.52 -5.75 15.79
CA PHE A 49 10.99 -7.12 15.73
C PHE A 49 11.93 -7.40 16.90
N GLU A 50 11.93 -8.63 17.34
CA GLU A 50 12.83 -9.06 18.39
C GLU A 50 13.42 -10.38 18.00
N ARG A 51 14.59 -10.68 18.54
CA ARG A 51 15.22 -11.94 18.24
C ARG A 51 14.73 -12.99 19.17
N ARG A 52 14.36 -14.13 18.61
CA ARG A 52 14.02 -15.29 19.40
C ARG A 52 14.87 -16.41 18.88
N GLY A 53 15.97 -16.70 19.56
CA GLY A 53 16.95 -17.65 19.08
C GLY A 53 17.55 -17.11 17.81
N ASN A 54 17.47 -17.88 16.74
CA ASN A 54 18.02 -17.43 15.48
C ASN A 54 16.97 -16.76 14.61
N ARG A 55 15.79 -16.58 15.12
CA ARG A 55 14.72 -16.05 14.30
C ARG A 55 14.35 -14.64 14.72
N LEU A 56 13.83 -13.91 13.77
CA LEU A 56 13.32 -12.60 14.01
C LEU A 56 11.81 -12.74 14.13
N ALA A 57 11.27 -12.27 15.22
CA ALA A 57 9.83 -12.39 15.45
C ALA A 57 9.19 -11.01 15.58
N PRO A 58 8.01 -10.80 15.02
CA PRO A 58 7.34 -9.52 15.17
C PRO A 58 6.83 -9.35 16.59
N THR A 59 6.86 -8.12 17.06
CA THR A 59 6.29 -7.79 18.37
C THR A 59 4.78 -7.61 18.21
N ALA A 60 4.10 -7.46 19.33
CA ALA A 60 2.66 -7.19 19.29
C ALA A 60 2.39 -5.87 18.57
N GLU A 61 3.25 -4.88 18.81
CA GLU A 61 3.10 -3.60 18.14
C GLU A 61 3.24 -3.73 16.64
N ALA A 62 4.13 -4.62 16.19
CA ALA A 62 4.28 -4.85 14.76
C ALA A 62 3.00 -5.40 14.15
N GLY A 63 2.33 -6.30 14.87
CA GLY A 63 1.08 -6.85 14.38
C GLY A 63 0.02 -5.78 14.21
N HIS A 64 -0.10 -4.90 15.17
CA HIS A 64 -1.07 -3.82 15.08
C HIS A 64 -0.72 -2.85 13.95
N LEU A 65 0.56 -2.51 13.85
CA LEU A 65 1.00 -1.61 12.81
C LEU A 65 0.79 -2.22 11.44
N PHE A 66 1.02 -3.51 11.32
CA PHE A 66 0.87 -4.18 10.04
C PHE A 66 -0.58 -4.08 9.53
N ALA A 67 -1.54 -4.18 10.43
CA ALA A 67 -2.94 -4.06 10.03
C ALA A 67 -3.20 -2.71 9.39
N GLU A 68 -2.62 -1.65 9.95
CA GLU A 68 -2.78 -0.32 9.39
C GLU A 68 -2.06 -0.18 8.07
N VAL A 69 -0.85 -0.75 7.99
CA VAL A 69 -0.07 -0.70 6.77
C VAL A 69 -0.80 -1.41 5.64
N GLU A 70 -1.39 -2.56 5.95
CA GLU A 70 -2.13 -3.31 4.94
C GLU A 70 -3.31 -2.52 4.41
N ARG A 71 -3.97 -1.80 5.28
CA ARG A 71 -5.09 -0.98 4.87
C ARG A 71 -4.66 0.07 3.86
N THR A 72 -3.48 0.65 4.08
CA THR A 72 -2.94 1.66 3.19
C THR A 72 -2.61 1.06 1.83
N PHE A 73 -1.99 -0.12 1.83
CA PHE A 73 -1.62 -0.73 0.56
C PHE A 73 -2.83 -1.22 -0.23
N VAL A 74 -3.86 -1.66 0.48
CA VAL A 74 -5.10 -2.01 -0.20
C VAL A 74 -5.66 -0.77 -0.88
N GLY A 75 -5.60 0.36 -0.19
CA GLY A 75 -6.08 1.61 -0.77
C GLY A 75 -5.33 1.99 -2.03
N LEU A 76 -4.00 1.82 -2.01
CA LEU A 76 -3.20 2.13 -3.18
C LEU A 76 -3.54 1.19 -4.34
N SER A 77 -3.74 -0.08 -4.03
CA SER A 77 -4.12 -1.04 -5.05
C SER A 77 -5.45 -0.68 -5.67
N ARG A 78 -6.37 -0.22 -4.85
CA ARG A 78 -7.66 0.18 -5.35
C ARG A 78 -7.57 1.40 -6.27
N ILE A 79 -6.67 2.31 -5.94
CA ILE A 79 -6.46 3.45 -6.80
C ILE A 79 -5.93 3.00 -8.16
N SER A 80 -4.96 2.09 -8.16
CA SER A 80 -4.43 1.57 -9.40
C SER A 80 -5.49 0.87 -10.22
N GLN A 81 -6.30 0.08 -9.55
CA GLN A 81 -7.36 -0.63 -10.19
C GLN A 81 -8.39 0.31 -10.79
N PHE A 82 -8.72 1.33 -10.06
CA PHE A 82 -9.67 2.33 -10.55
C PHE A 82 -9.11 3.07 -11.74
N ALA A 83 -7.81 3.38 -11.72
CA ALA A 83 -7.18 4.04 -12.85
C ALA A 83 -7.21 3.16 -14.10
N GLU A 84 -7.06 1.84 -13.89
CA GLU A 84 -7.15 0.93 -15.02
C GLU A 84 -8.56 0.92 -15.59
N GLU A 85 -9.54 0.94 -14.71
CA GLU A 85 -10.92 0.99 -15.14
C GLU A 85 -11.21 2.26 -15.92
N LEU A 86 -10.66 3.37 -15.45
CA LEU A 86 -10.85 4.62 -16.15
C LEU A 86 -10.24 4.57 -17.53
N ARG A 87 -9.07 3.96 -17.63
CA ARG A 87 -8.40 3.86 -18.92
C ARG A 87 -9.20 2.96 -19.85
N ALA A 88 -9.69 1.85 -19.35
CA ALA A 88 -10.49 0.95 -20.15
C ALA A 88 -11.78 1.62 -20.59
N ARG A 89 -12.39 2.36 -19.67
CA ARG A 89 -13.61 3.04 -19.98
C ARG A 89 -13.40 4.11 -21.03
N ARG A 90 -12.29 4.80 -20.93
CA ARG A 90 -11.97 5.83 -21.89
C ARG A 90 -11.77 5.22 -23.26
N ALA A 91 -11.08 4.07 -23.32
CA ALA A 91 -10.88 3.40 -24.57
C ALA A 91 -12.22 2.98 -25.18
N GLY A 92 -13.18 2.63 -24.34
CA GLY A 92 -14.48 2.22 -24.82
C GLY A 92 -15.46 3.35 -24.93
N SER A 93 -15.09 4.51 -24.50
CA SER A 93 -16.04 5.59 -24.41
C SER A 93 -16.57 6.04 -25.76
N LEU A 94 -15.85 5.75 -26.78
CA LEU A 94 -16.33 6.13 -28.08
C LEU A 94 -17.62 5.41 -28.35
N ARG A 95 -17.74 4.22 -27.85
CA ARG A 95 -18.94 3.47 -28.09
C ARG A 95 -20.05 3.80 -27.12
N ILE A 96 -19.70 4.18 -25.95
CA ILE A 96 -20.74 4.50 -25.01
C ILE A 96 -20.60 5.90 -24.59
N ALA A 97 -20.28 6.67 -25.50
CA ALA A 97 -20.07 8.06 -25.23
C ALA A 97 -21.19 8.68 -24.49
N GLY A 98 -22.26 8.19 -24.54
CA GLY A 98 -23.30 8.85 -23.84
C GLY A 98 -23.40 8.63 -22.39
N MET A 99 -22.40 8.16 -21.78
CA MET A 99 -22.51 7.91 -20.39
C MET A 99 -22.08 9.05 -19.55
N PRO A 100 -22.82 10.05 -19.53
CA PRO A 100 -22.46 11.21 -18.80
C PRO A 100 -22.42 10.95 -17.33
N ALA A 101 -23.13 10.03 -16.91
CA ALA A 101 -23.14 9.76 -15.53
C ALA A 101 -21.76 9.50 -15.03
N LEU A 102 -20.93 9.11 -15.91
CA LEU A 102 -19.66 8.86 -15.49
C LEU A 102 -19.03 10.04 -15.02
N THR A 103 -19.21 11.09 -15.69
CA THR A 103 -18.55 12.27 -15.32
C THR A 103 -19.08 12.78 -14.10
N CYS A 104 -20.30 12.82 -13.93
CA CYS A 104 -20.77 13.39 -12.76
C CYS A 104 -20.48 12.50 -11.71
N GLY A 105 -20.65 11.29 -11.95
CA GLY A 105 -20.51 10.50 -10.90
C GLY A 105 -19.17 10.40 -10.42
N PHE A 106 -18.25 10.66 -11.26
CA PHE A 106 -17.04 10.48 -10.85
C PHE A 106 -16.69 11.17 -9.71
N LEU A 107 -17.29 11.99 -9.40
CA LEU A 107 -17.04 12.55 -8.28
C LEU A 107 -17.81 11.96 -7.30
N THR A 108 -18.94 11.45 -7.56
CA THR A 108 -19.70 11.02 -6.55
C THR A 108 -19.61 9.58 -6.41
N ARG A 109 -19.72 8.83 -7.34
CA ARG A 109 -19.75 7.55 -7.11
C ARG A 109 -18.57 6.94 -6.71
N HIS A 110 -17.79 7.13 -6.93
CA HIS A 110 -16.67 6.65 -6.57
C HIS A 110 -16.38 6.99 -5.43
N LEU A 111 -16.88 7.73 -5.19
CA LEU A 111 -16.59 8.09 -4.10
C LEU A 111 -17.44 7.33 -3.40
N ALA A 112 -18.41 7.04 -3.83
CA ALA A 112 -19.31 6.33 -3.16
C ALA A 112 -18.87 4.98 -3.10
N ASN A 113 -18.67 4.46 -3.94
CA ASN A 113 -18.27 3.24 -3.92
C ASN A 113 -17.13 2.99 -3.38
N HIS A 114 -16.72 3.47 -3.34
CA HIS A 114 -15.57 3.37 -2.79
C HIS A 114 -15.51 4.16 -1.94
N GLY A 115 -16.19 4.44 -2.09
CA GLY A 115 -16.08 5.18 -1.61
C GLY A 115 -15.72 5.65 -1.31
N GLN A 116 -15.45 5.64 -1.87
CA GLN A 116 -14.96 6.08 -1.97
C GLN A 116 -14.44 6.69 -2.23
N THR A 117 -14.27 6.76 -2.79
CA THR A 117 -13.63 7.33 -3.20
C THR A 117 -13.25 7.89 -3.62
N TYR A 118 -13.07 8.21 -4.27
CA TYR A 118 -12.49 8.95 -4.80
C TYR A 118 -12.70 9.66 -5.42
N ALA A 119 -12.92 9.99 -5.89
CA ALA A 119 -13.14 10.47 -6.56
C ALA A 119 -12.91 11.21 -7.04
N ILE A 120 -12.47 11.46 -7.35
CA ILE A 120 -12.08 12.13 -7.77
C ILE A 120 -11.58 12.40 -8.61
N PHE A 121 -11.56 12.40 -9.39
CA PHE A 121 -11.06 12.75 -10.17
C PHE A 121 -11.50 12.86 -10.97
N ALA A 122 -12.25 12.85 -11.05
CA ALA A 122 -12.63 13.01 -11.52
C ALA A 122 -12.84 13.11 -12.23
N GLY A 123 -13.00 12.97 -12.63
CA GLY A 123 -13.10 13.11 -13.19
C GLY A 123 -12.87 13.08 -13.79
N GLY A 124 -12.64 12.79 -14.04
CA GLY A 124 -12.22 12.85 -14.46
C GLY A 124 -11.93 12.92 -14.57
#